data_b0e07a855850a8ef525bc20e147505e9
#
_entry.id   b0e07a855850a8ef525bc20e147505e9
#
_cell.length_a   1.000
_cell.length_b   1.000
_cell.length_c   1.000
_cell.angle_alpha   90.00
_cell.angle_beta   90.00
_cell.angle_gamma   90.00
#
_symmetry.space_group_name_H-M   'P 1'
#
loop_
_entity.id
_entity.type
_entity.pdbx_description
1 polymer ?
#
loop_
_entity_poly.entity_id
_entity_poly.type
_entity_poly.pdbx_seq_one_letter_code
_entity_poly.pdbx_strand_id
1 'polypeptide(L)'
;MGKIFYIMGKSSSGKDSIYRQLEGNQELGLKRLVIYTTRPIRDGEENGREYFFADENKLKEFRRNGKLIEARTYQTVYGPWTYFTADDGQVSVGNDSYLGIGTLESFVKLREYYGDDVMRPVYIEAVSYTHLTLP
;
A
#
# COMPACT_ATOMS: atom_id res chain seq x y z
N MET A 1 3.87 -15.87 13.69
CA MET A 1 4.58 -14.88 12.86
C MET A 1 3.59 -14.02 12.09
N GLY A 2 3.80 -12.73 12.08
CA GLY A 2 2.89 -11.80 11.42
C GLY A 2 2.98 -11.83 9.92
N LYS A 3 1.94 -11.26 9.28
CA LYS A 3 1.80 -11.21 7.83
C LYS A 3 1.53 -9.78 7.38
N ILE A 4 1.78 -9.53 6.11
CA ILE A 4 1.38 -8.30 5.44
C ILE A 4 0.29 -8.67 4.44
N PHE A 5 -0.93 -8.29 4.75
CA PHE A 5 -2.08 -8.51 3.86
C PHE A 5 -2.15 -7.33 2.90
N TYR A 6 -1.95 -7.60 1.63
CA TYR A 6 -1.80 -6.54 0.62
C TYR A 6 -2.97 -6.57 -0.34
N ILE A 7 -3.77 -5.50 -0.29
CA ILE A 7 -5.01 -5.41 -1.07
C ILE A 7 -4.70 -4.81 -2.43
N MET A 8 -5.17 -5.48 -3.47
CA MET A 8 -4.97 -5.08 -4.85
C MET A 8 -6.28 -5.16 -5.60
N GLY A 9 -6.35 -4.50 -6.72
CA GLY A 9 -7.52 -4.52 -7.59
C GLY A 9 -7.54 -3.27 -8.45
N LYS A 10 -8.41 -3.25 -9.45
CA LYS A 10 -8.60 -2.08 -10.30
C LYS A 10 -9.18 -0.94 -9.49
N SER A 11 -8.95 0.30 -9.94
CA SER A 11 -9.39 1.50 -9.22
C SER A 11 -10.90 1.53 -8.98
N SER A 12 -11.68 0.89 -9.84
CA SER A 12 -13.15 0.85 -9.72
C SER A 12 -13.67 -0.39 -8.98
N SER A 13 -12.79 -1.16 -8.35
CA SER A 13 -13.17 -2.44 -7.74
C SER A 13 -13.78 -2.32 -6.34
N GLY A 14 -13.67 -1.14 -5.72
CA GLY A 14 -14.09 -0.97 -4.32
C GLY A 14 -13.01 -1.32 -3.32
N LYS A 15 -11.77 -1.50 -3.76
CA LYS A 15 -10.68 -1.90 -2.87
C LYS A 15 -10.42 -0.91 -1.75
N ASP A 16 -10.58 0.40 -2.02
CA ASP A 16 -10.36 1.42 -1.01
C ASP A 16 -11.40 1.34 0.12
N SER A 17 -12.64 1.04 -0.24
CA SER A 17 -13.71 0.86 0.73
C SER A 17 -13.45 -0.36 1.61
N ILE A 18 -13.05 -1.46 0.99
CA ILE A 18 -12.71 -2.69 1.72
C ILE A 18 -11.52 -2.46 2.63
N TYR A 19 -10.52 -1.75 2.14
CA TYR A 19 -9.34 -1.41 2.94
C TYR A 19 -9.74 -0.65 4.20
N ARG A 20 -10.60 0.36 4.07
CA ARG A 20 -11.06 1.14 5.22
C ARG A 20 -11.85 0.30 6.23
N GLN A 21 -12.67 -0.63 5.75
CA GLN A 21 -13.42 -1.51 6.62
C GLN A 21 -12.50 -2.44 7.40
N LEU A 22 -11.48 -2.98 6.76
CA LEU A 22 -10.53 -3.87 7.41
C LEU A 22 -9.65 -3.10 8.40
N GLU A 23 -9.24 -1.91 8.03
CA GLU A 23 -8.42 -1.06 8.89
C GLU A 23 -9.19 -0.68 10.17
N GLY A 24 -10.47 -0.41 10.04
CA GLY A 24 -11.32 -0.03 11.16
C GLY A 24 -11.76 -1.20 12.04
N ASN A 25 -11.48 -2.43 11.64
CA ASN A 25 -11.90 -3.61 12.40
C ASN A 25 -10.85 -3.93 13.47
N GLN A 26 -11.12 -3.53 14.70
CA GLN A 26 -10.20 -3.70 15.81
C GLN A 26 -9.94 -5.17 16.16
N GLU A 27 -10.86 -6.06 15.85
CA GLU A 27 -10.67 -7.49 16.13
C GLU A 27 -9.53 -8.08 15.31
N LEU A 28 -9.28 -7.54 14.12
CA LEU A 28 -8.20 -8.00 13.27
C LEU A 28 -6.83 -7.55 13.78
N GLY A 29 -6.78 -6.41 14.48
CA GLY A 29 -5.54 -5.90 15.04
C GLY A 29 -4.47 -5.59 14.01
N LEU A 30 -4.86 -5.27 12.77
CA LEU A 30 -3.92 -4.99 11.71
C LEU A 30 -3.38 -3.57 11.82
N LYS A 31 -2.07 -3.44 11.66
CA LYS A 31 -1.42 -2.14 11.58
C LYS A 31 -1.35 -1.71 10.13
N ARG A 32 -1.44 -0.42 9.90
CA ARG A 32 -1.34 0.12 8.56
C ARG A 32 0.11 0.11 8.08
N LEU A 33 0.34 -0.38 6.88
CA LEU A 33 1.63 -0.22 6.20
C LEU A 33 1.59 1.13 5.50
N VAL A 34 2.28 2.11 6.06
CA VAL A 34 2.27 3.48 5.54
C VAL A 34 3.38 3.64 4.52
N ILE A 35 3.02 4.00 3.29
CA ILE A 35 3.99 4.23 2.23
C ILE A 35 4.26 5.71 2.07
N TYR A 36 5.24 6.04 1.25
CA TYR A 36 5.70 7.41 1.02
C TYR A 36 5.15 7.93 -0.30
N THR A 37 5.00 9.24 -0.39
CA THR A 37 4.66 9.89 -1.66
C THR A 37 5.32 11.26 -1.75
N THR A 38 5.68 11.63 -3.00
CA THR A 38 6.14 12.99 -3.29
C THR A 38 4.96 13.92 -3.59
N ARG A 39 3.74 13.38 -3.66
CA ARG A 39 2.53 14.17 -3.82
C ARG A 39 2.38 15.12 -2.63
N PRO A 40 2.04 16.38 -2.87
CA PRO A 40 1.79 17.30 -1.75
C PRO A 40 0.63 16.83 -0.86
N ILE A 41 0.76 17.10 0.41
CA ILE A 41 -0.29 16.80 1.38
C ILE A 41 -1.54 17.62 1.06
N ARG A 42 -2.71 17.01 1.23
CA ARG A 42 -4.01 17.65 1.01
C ARG A 42 -4.64 18.04 2.33
N ASP A 43 -5.63 18.94 2.27
CA ASP A 43 -6.38 19.31 3.46
C ASP A 43 -7.04 18.08 4.07
N GLY A 44 -6.94 17.97 5.38
CA GLY A 44 -7.49 16.84 6.10
C GLY A 44 -6.58 15.63 6.17
N GLU A 45 -5.47 15.63 5.44
CA GLU A 45 -4.48 14.57 5.54
C GLU A 45 -3.45 14.88 6.61
N GLU A 46 -2.82 13.81 7.11
CA GLU A 46 -1.84 13.93 8.17
C GLU A 46 -0.63 13.08 7.85
N ASN A 47 0.56 13.67 8.00
CA ASN A 47 1.80 12.98 7.72
C ASN A 47 1.94 11.75 8.61
N GLY A 48 2.18 10.59 7.99
CA GLY A 48 2.29 9.33 8.72
C GLY A 48 0.97 8.59 8.88
N ARG A 49 -0.12 9.18 8.45
CA ARG A 49 -1.43 8.52 8.47
C ARG A 49 -1.82 8.01 7.09
N GLU A 50 -2.10 8.91 6.13
CA GLU A 50 -2.39 8.48 4.75
C GLU A 50 -1.11 8.07 4.04
N TYR A 51 -0.08 8.89 4.18
CA TYR A 51 1.26 8.67 3.61
C TYR A 51 2.28 9.35 4.50
N PHE A 52 3.55 8.97 4.31
CA PHE A 52 4.64 9.85 4.68
C PHE A 52 4.90 10.76 3.48
N PHE A 53 4.66 12.06 3.64
CA PHE A 53 4.85 13.02 2.57
C PHE A 53 6.33 13.43 2.53
N ALA A 54 6.99 13.13 1.43
CA ALA A 54 8.44 13.29 1.31
C ALA A 54 8.79 13.93 -0.02
N ASP A 55 10.07 14.18 -0.21
CA ASP A 55 10.57 14.74 -1.47
C ASP A 55 11.44 13.71 -2.21
N GLU A 56 11.94 14.11 -3.38
CA GLU A 56 12.81 13.27 -4.20
C GLU A 56 14.11 12.92 -3.47
N ASN A 57 14.58 13.79 -2.60
CA ASN A 57 15.81 13.55 -1.84
C ASN A 57 15.65 12.37 -0.90
N LYS A 58 14.48 12.23 -0.27
CA LYS A 58 14.19 11.11 0.61
C LYS A 58 14.13 9.80 -0.17
N LEU A 59 13.55 9.84 -1.35
CA LEU A 59 13.50 8.68 -2.25
C LEU A 59 14.93 8.23 -2.61
N LYS A 60 15.77 9.17 -2.99
CA LYS A 60 17.16 8.89 -3.35
C LYS A 60 17.96 8.34 -2.16
N GLU A 61 17.68 8.86 -0.97
CA GLU A 61 18.34 8.41 0.26
C GLU A 61 18.03 6.94 0.52
N PHE A 62 16.75 6.56 0.46
CA PHE A 62 16.37 5.16 0.65
C PHE A 62 16.97 4.26 -0.43
N ARG A 63 16.98 4.71 -1.67
CA ARG A 63 17.58 3.95 -2.77
C ARG A 63 19.06 3.71 -2.54
N ARG A 64 19.79 4.77 -2.14
CA ARG A 64 21.22 4.70 -1.89
C ARG A 64 21.54 3.74 -0.74
N ASN A 65 20.70 3.68 0.26
CA ASN A 65 20.91 2.86 1.45
C ASN A 65 20.36 1.44 1.32
N GLY A 66 19.83 1.08 0.14
CA GLY A 66 19.28 -0.25 -0.08
C GLY A 66 17.97 -0.52 0.66
N LYS A 67 17.26 0.54 1.05
CA LYS A 67 16.03 0.44 1.82
C LYS A 67 14.78 0.68 0.97
N LEU A 68 14.94 1.07 -0.28
CA LEU A 68 13.79 1.26 -1.17
C LEU A 68 13.32 -0.09 -1.68
N ILE A 69 12.06 -0.41 -1.41
CA ILE A 69 11.49 -1.71 -1.80
C ILE A 69 10.83 -1.63 -3.17
N GLU A 70 10.03 -0.60 -3.42
CA GLU A 70 9.38 -0.38 -4.72
C GLU A 70 9.03 1.09 -4.86
N ALA A 71 8.91 1.53 -6.11
CA ALA A 71 8.52 2.91 -6.41
C ALA A 71 7.73 2.95 -7.72
N ARG A 72 6.70 3.78 -7.76
CA ARG A 72 5.84 3.98 -8.94
C ARG A 72 5.66 5.47 -9.15
N THR A 73 5.87 5.93 -10.39
CA THR A 73 5.73 7.34 -10.73
C THR A 73 4.60 7.52 -11.73
N TYR A 74 3.72 8.48 -11.44
CA TYR A 74 2.62 8.83 -12.32
C TYR A 74 2.76 10.26 -12.78
N GLN A 75 2.56 10.49 -14.06
CA GLN A 75 2.56 11.83 -14.62
C GLN A 75 1.20 12.48 -14.37
N THR A 76 1.20 13.64 -13.76
CA THR A 76 -0.04 14.38 -13.46
C THR A 76 0.06 15.78 -14.06
N VAL A 77 -1.06 16.50 -14.04
CA VAL A 77 -1.07 17.90 -14.49
C VAL A 77 -0.19 18.80 -13.64
N TYR A 78 0.17 18.35 -12.45
CA TYR A 78 1.07 19.07 -11.53
C TYR A 78 2.51 18.54 -11.59
N GLY A 79 2.82 17.67 -12.55
CA GLY A 79 4.12 17.02 -12.67
C GLY A 79 4.12 15.58 -12.18
N PRO A 80 5.30 14.97 -12.08
CA PRO A 80 5.38 13.57 -11.66
C PRO A 80 5.18 13.42 -10.15
N TRP A 81 4.32 12.48 -9.77
CA TRP A 81 4.15 12.07 -8.38
C TRP A 81 4.60 10.63 -8.22
N THR A 82 5.46 10.39 -7.26
CA THR A 82 5.98 9.06 -6.97
C THR A 82 5.40 8.54 -5.66
N TYR A 83 5.00 7.26 -5.67
CA TYR A 83 4.58 6.54 -4.48
C TYR A 83 5.60 5.44 -4.26
N PHE A 84 6.09 5.30 -3.05
CA PHE A 84 7.14 4.29 -2.81
C PHE A 84 7.05 3.70 -1.42
N THR A 85 7.52 2.46 -1.31
CA THR A 85 7.58 1.73 -0.05
C THR A 85 9.04 1.57 0.34
N ALA A 86 9.34 1.85 1.59
CA ALA A 86 10.70 1.76 2.10
C ALA A 86 10.74 0.92 3.38
N ASP A 87 11.88 0.27 3.60
CA ASP A 87 12.14 -0.44 4.85
C ASP A 87 12.65 0.58 5.86
N ASP A 88 11.72 1.23 6.53
CA ASP A 88 11.97 2.32 7.46
C ASP A 88 11.81 1.92 8.92
N GLY A 89 11.70 0.62 9.18
CA GLY A 89 11.57 0.10 10.54
C GLY A 89 10.14 -0.04 11.04
N GLN A 90 9.14 0.31 10.23
CA GLN A 90 7.75 0.20 10.70
C GLN A 90 7.25 -1.24 10.74
N VAL A 91 7.82 -2.12 9.93
CA VAL A 91 7.34 -3.51 9.83
C VAL A 91 8.11 -4.40 10.81
N SER A 92 7.37 -5.05 11.69
CA SER A 92 7.90 -6.02 12.63
C SER A 92 7.04 -7.28 12.60
N VAL A 93 7.34 -8.16 11.63
CA VAL A 93 6.51 -9.35 11.38
C VAL A 93 6.65 -10.42 12.45
N GLY A 94 7.57 -10.27 13.39
CA GLY A 94 7.66 -11.18 14.53
C GLY A 94 6.48 -11.03 15.48
N ASN A 95 5.90 -9.84 15.57
CA ASN A 95 4.87 -9.53 16.56
C ASN A 95 3.54 -9.10 15.96
N ASP A 96 3.56 -8.42 14.82
CA ASP A 96 2.38 -7.74 14.28
C ASP A 96 2.07 -8.17 12.86
N SER A 97 0.82 -8.01 12.49
CA SER A 97 0.37 -8.13 11.09
C SER A 97 -0.04 -6.77 10.58
N TYR A 98 0.07 -6.59 9.27
CA TYR A 98 -0.09 -5.30 8.62
C TYR A 98 -1.08 -5.38 7.48
N LEU A 99 -1.65 -4.25 7.15
CA LEU A 99 -2.56 -4.09 6.02
C LEU A 99 -1.97 -3.05 5.08
N GLY A 100 -1.74 -3.45 3.84
CA GLY A 100 -1.28 -2.56 2.79
C GLY A 100 -2.23 -2.56 1.61
N ILE A 101 -2.05 -1.59 0.72
CA ILE A 101 -2.84 -1.47 -0.50
C ILE A 101 -1.94 -0.96 -1.62
N GLY A 102 -2.08 -1.54 -2.80
CA GLY A 102 -1.26 -1.11 -3.93
C GLY A 102 -1.57 -1.90 -5.19
N THR A 103 -0.57 -2.02 -6.03
CA THR A 103 -0.67 -2.69 -7.33
C THR A 103 -0.05 -4.07 -7.29
N LEU A 104 -0.34 -4.86 -8.31
CA LEU A 104 0.30 -6.17 -8.45
C LEU A 104 1.83 -6.02 -8.57
N GLU A 105 2.29 -5.02 -9.30
CA GLU A 105 3.72 -4.77 -9.46
C GLU A 105 4.39 -4.48 -8.12
N SER A 106 3.77 -3.65 -7.29
CA SER A 106 4.30 -3.36 -5.97
C SER A 106 4.25 -4.57 -5.05
N PHE A 107 3.21 -5.40 -5.18
CA PHE A 107 3.12 -6.64 -4.42
C PHE A 107 4.29 -7.58 -4.72
N VAL A 108 4.62 -7.74 -6.00
CA VAL A 108 5.73 -8.62 -6.41
C VAL A 108 7.04 -8.15 -5.79
N LYS A 109 7.27 -6.84 -5.79
CA LYS A 109 8.48 -6.26 -5.19
C LYS A 109 8.53 -6.47 -3.68
N LEU A 110 7.40 -6.28 -3.01
CA LEU A 110 7.31 -6.52 -1.58
C LEU A 110 7.53 -7.98 -1.23
N ARG A 111 7.00 -8.89 -2.03
CA ARG A 111 7.19 -10.32 -1.85
C ARG A 111 8.65 -10.72 -2.02
N GLU A 112 9.33 -10.14 -2.99
CA GLU A 112 10.76 -10.38 -3.19
C GLU A 112 11.58 -9.91 -1.99
N TYR A 113 11.14 -8.84 -1.36
CA TYR A 113 11.86 -8.25 -0.23
C TYR A 113 11.56 -8.96 1.09
N TYR A 114 10.29 -9.18 1.41
CA TYR A 114 9.87 -9.75 2.70
C TYR A 114 9.70 -11.26 2.68
N GLY A 115 9.52 -11.86 1.51
CA GLY A 115 9.35 -13.30 1.35
C GLY A 115 7.91 -13.75 1.20
N ASP A 116 7.73 -14.94 0.63
CA ASP A 116 6.42 -15.54 0.39
C ASP A 116 5.65 -15.82 1.68
N ASP A 117 6.37 -16.10 2.75
CA ASP A 117 5.74 -16.44 4.03
C ASP A 117 5.09 -15.22 4.69
N VAL A 118 5.56 -14.03 4.36
CA VAL A 118 5.08 -12.79 4.97
C VAL A 118 3.96 -12.16 4.15
N MET A 119 4.13 -12.12 2.84
CA MET A 119 3.20 -11.42 1.96
C MET A 119 1.97 -12.27 1.64
N ARG A 120 0.79 -11.70 1.87
CA ARG A 120 -0.50 -12.36 1.61
C ARG A 120 -1.30 -11.47 0.65
N PRO A 121 -1.51 -11.93 -0.59
CA PRO A 121 -2.27 -11.12 -1.55
C PRO A 121 -3.77 -11.23 -1.31
N VAL A 122 -4.44 -10.09 -1.43
CA VAL A 122 -5.90 -10.04 -1.42
C VAL A 122 -6.32 -9.25 -2.66
N TYR A 123 -6.82 -9.94 -3.66
CA TYR A 123 -7.23 -9.31 -4.91
C TYR A 123 -8.73 -9.09 -4.91
N ILE A 124 -9.14 -7.83 -5.10
CA ILE A 124 -10.55 -7.45 -5.14
C ILE A 124 -10.95 -7.34 -6.61
N GLU A 125 -11.92 -8.15 -7.00
CA GLU A 125 -12.43 -8.17 -8.35
C GLU A 125 -13.84 -7.59 -8.39
N ALA A 126 -14.02 -6.55 -9.21
CA ALA A 126 -15.33 -5.96 -9.37
C ALA A 126 -16.20 -6.88 -10.24
N VAL A 127 -17.39 -7.20 -9.74
CA VAL A 127 -18.35 -8.02 -10.48
C VAL A 127 -19.44 -7.09 -11.02
N SER A 128 -19.70 -7.19 -12.32
CA SER A 128 -20.77 -6.42 -12.93
C SER A 128 -22.13 -6.93 -12.47
N TYR A 129 -23.00 -6.03 -12.01
CA TYR A 129 -24.33 -6.40 -11.57
C TYR A 129 -25.20 -6.95 -12.70
N THR A 130 -24.88 -6.63 -13.94
CA THR A 130 -25.60 -7.20 -15.08
C THR A 130 -25.43 -8.70 -15.17
N HIS A 131 -24.37 -9.23 -14.62
CA HIS A 131 -24.14 -10.66 -14.57
C HIS A 131 -24.89 -11.34 -13.43
N LEU A 132 -25.44 -10.55 -12.54
CA LEU A 132 -26.15 -11.05 -11.38
C LEU A 132 -27.68 -11.03 -11.56
N THR A 133 -28.14 -10.52 -12.68
CA THR A 133 -29.59 -10.50 -12.99
C THR A 133 -30.00 -11.86 -13.48
N LEU A 134 -30.00 -12.78 -12.59
CA LEU A 134 -30.36 -14.15 -12.91
C LEU A 134 -31.85 -14.35 -12.78
N PRO A 135 -32.40 -15.18 -13.62
CA PRO A 135 -33.82 -15.51 -13.49
C PRO A 135 -34.11 -16.24 -12.20
#